data_400ea937f6e47cc24ec59b607987005c
#
_entry.id   400ea937f6e47cc24ec59b607987005c
#
_cell.length_a   1.000
_cell.length_b   1.000
_cell.length_c   1.000
_cell.angle_alpha   90.00
_cell.angle_beta   90.00
_cell.angle_gamma   90.00
#
_symmetry.space_group_name_H-M   'P 1'
#
loop_
_entity.id
_entity.type
_entity.pdbx_description
1 polymer ?
#
loop_
_entity_poly.entity_id
_entity_poly.type
_entity_poly.pdbx_seq_one_letter_code
_entity_poly.pdbx_strand_id
1 'polypeptide(L)'
;MESLIQFGYDVFGIDKVSALVMILFVTVFKIVKTRIDRYKNERHSRISIFIEEIQKNTTSYHIVTEQIFQNRFGTIIDYPVIRLLTKTKLPSKNIQDYIFGKSYLKYNEQKQQLDYKNKFGLTQLKIYKIIYMFIYYVTAMSGLLMIIQMPAYPLNGHIGFSVYLFTILALLVLAYMSIEEYVKITSSIDLIKRIGSAL
;
A
#
# COMPACT_ATOMS: atom_id res chain seq x y z
N MET A 1 15.99 -27.71 -5.38
CA MET A 1 14.59 -27.48 -5.71
C MET A 1 13.77 -28.77 -5.74
N GLU A 2 14.28 -29.84 -6.35
CA GLU A 2 13.62 -31.17 -6.35
C GLU A 2 13.32 -31.70 -4.95
N SER A 3 14.23 -31.54 -3.99
CA SER A 3 14.06 -31.99 -2.61
C SER A 3 12.91 -31.29 -1.87
N LEU A 4 12.65 -30.02 -2.15
CA LEU A 4 11.52 -29.26 -1.57
C LEU A 4 10.17 -29.67 -2.18
N ILE A 5 10.16 -29.99 -3.46
CA ILE A 5 8.97 -30.49 -4.15
C ILE A 5 8.63 -31.88 -3.64
N GLN A 6 9.65 -32.72 -3.47
CA GLN A 6 9.51 -34.09 -2.96
C GLN A 6 9.03 -34.10 -1.50
N PHE A 7 9.58 -33.21 -0.65
CA PHE A 7 9.12 -33.00 0.72
C PHE A 7 7.66 -32.57 0.79
N GLY A 8 7.22 -31.66 -0.11
CA GLY A 8 5.82 -31.22 -0.18
C GLY A 8 4.88 -32.37 -0.58
N TYR A 9 5.32 -33.25 -1.49
CA TYR A 9 4.57 -34.42 -1.91
C TYR A 9 4.46 -35.46 -0.77
N ASP A 10 5.58 -35.78 -0.11
CA ASP A 10 5.65 -36.82 0.93
C ASP A 10 4.93 -36.41 2.23
N VAL A 11 4.95 -35.13 2.61
CA VAL A 11 4.41 -34.64 3.88
C VAL A 11 2.93 -34.21 3.76
N PHE A 12 2.53 -33.64 2.62
CA PHE A 12 1.19 -33.06 2.46
C PHE A 12 0.28 -33.83 1.50
N GLY A 13 0.77 -34.90 0.84
CA GLY A 13 0.03 -35.62 -0.19
C GLY A 13 -0.38 -34.75 -1.38
N ILE A 14 0.33 -33.63 -1.57
CA ILE A 14 0.00 -32.59 -2.56
C ILE A 14 0.62 -32.97 -3.89
N ASP A 15 -0.19 -32.97 -4.96
CA ASP A 15 0.29 -33.20 -6.31
C ASP A 15 1.44 -32.25 -6.68
N LYS A 16 2.40 -32.73 -7.48
CA LYS A 16 3.62 -31.99 -7.89
C LYS A 16 3.32 -30.58 -8.43
N VAL A 17 2.19 -30.40 -9.11
CA VAL A 17 1.76 -29.11 -9.64
C VAL A 17 1.36 -28.16 -8.52
N SER A 18 0.61 -28.64 -7.53
CA SER A 18 0.17 -27.87 -6.38
C SER A 18 1.34 -27.45 -5.49
N ALA A 19 2.33 -28.33 -5.31
CA ALA A 19 3.58 -28.03 -4.61
C ALA A 19 4.36 -26.91 -5.32
N LEU A 20 4.44 -26.97 -6.65
CA LEU A 20 5.11 -25.94 -7.46
C LEU A 20 4.40 -24.59 -7.36
N VAL A 21 3.08 -24.58 -7.39
CA VAL A 21 2.26 -23.35 -7.20
C VAL A 21 2.45 -22.77 -5.80
N MET A 22 2.48 -23.59 -4.75
CA MET A 22 2.77 -23.12 -3.40
C MET A 22 4.16 -22.50 -3.27
N ILE A 23 5.18 -23.13 -3.84
CA ILE A 23 6.54 -22.59 -3.84
C ILE A 23 6.59 -21.25 -4.58
N LEU A 24 5.91 -21.15 -5.71
CA LEU A 24 5.83 -19.92 -6.49
C LEU A 24 5.11 -18.82 -5.69
N PHE A 25 4.02 -19.16 -5.01
CA PHE A 25 3.27 -18.23 -4.15
C PHE A 25 4.11 -17.73 -2.97
N VAL A 26 4.78 -18.63 -2.25
CA VAL A 26 5.68 -18.28 -1.15
C VAL A 26 6.84 -17.41 -1.63
N THR A 27 7.39 -17.72 -2.81
CA THR A 27 8.47 -16.95 -3.41
C THR A 27 8.01 -15.54 -3.80
N VAL A 28 6.87 -15.43 -4.45
CA VAL A 28 6.27 -14.13 -4.80
C VAL A 28 5.95 -13.32 -3.54
N PHE A 29 5.33 -13.96 -2.54
CA PHE A 29 5.05 -13.31 -1.25
C PHE A 29 6.32 -12.80 -0.56
N LYS A 30 7.38 -13.60 -0.54
CA LYS A 30 8.68 -13.22 0.01
C LYS A 30 9.29 -12.04 -0.75
N ILE A 31 9.23 -12.05 -2.09
CA ILE A 31 9.72 -10.94 -2.92
C ILE A 31 8.92 -9.65 -2.64
N VAL A 32 7.60 -9.75 -2.61
CA VAL A 32 6.71 -8.61 -2.33
C VAL A 32 6.97 -8.06 -0.93
N LYS A 33 7.03 -8.93 0.09
CA LYS A 33 7.34 -8.53 1.47
C LYS A 33 8.70 -7.84 1.56
N THR A 34 9.74 -8.42 0.96
CA THR A 34 11.09 -7.82 0.97
C THR A 34 11.11 -6.47 0.26
N ARG A 35 10.37 -6.30 -0.84
CA ARG A 35 10.23 -5.00 -1.52
C ARG A 35 9.51 -3.99 -0.64
N ILE A 36 8.43 -4.38 0.03
CA ILE A 36 7.69 -3.50 0.95
C ILE A 36 8.56 -3.06 2.12
N ASP A 37 9.30 -3.99 2.73
CA ASP A 37 10.17 -3.70 3.88
C ASP A 37 11.34 -2.79 3.46
N ARG A 38 11.98 -3.07 2.30
CA ARG A 38 13.02 -2.21 1.74
C ARG A 38 12.48 -0.81 1.45
N TYR A 39 11.31 -0.71 0.82
CA TYR A 39 10.67 0.55 0.50
C TYR A 39 10.30 1.36 1.76
N LYS A 40 9.86 0.70 2.84
CA LYS A 40 9.63 1.34 4.14
C LYS A 40 10.93 1.88 4.74
N ASN A 41 11.98 1.07 4.78
CA ASN A 41 13.26 1.46 5.38
C ASN A 41 13.94 2.59 4.59
N GLU A 42 13.95 2.52 3.26
CA GLU A 42 14.46 3.60 2.42
C GLU A 42 13.66 4.89 2.59
N ARG A 43 12.33 4.81 2.75
CA ARG A 43 11.50 5.99 3.02
C ARG A 43 11.81 6.63 4.37
N HIS A 44 11.96 5.86 5.43
CA HIS A 44 12.32 6.42 6.74
C HIS A 44 13.67 7.13 6.69
N SER A 45 14.67 6.54 6.07
CA SER A 45 15.98 7.17 5.86
C SER A 45 15.85 8.46 5.04
N ARG A 46 15.10 8.47 3.95
CA ARG A 46 14.90 9.67 3.11
C ARG A 46 14.18 10.78 3.86
N ILE A 47 13.19 10.44 4.69
CA ILE A 47 12.43 11.42 5.48
C ILE A 47 13.31 12.06 6.55
N SER A 48 14.13 11.29 7.27
CA SER A 48 15.02 11.83 8.30
C SER A 48 16.05 12.81 7.72
N ILE A 49 16.66 12.45 6.61
CA ILE A 49 17.62 13.32 5.91
C ILE A 49 16.94 14.60 5.40
N PHE A 50 15.70 14.48 4.86
CA PHE A 50 14.94 15.63 4.38
C PHE A 50 14.61 16.62 5.51
N ILE A 51 14.20 16.13 6.68
CA ILE A 51 13.91 16.97 7.84
C ILE A 51 15.19 17.69 8.32
N GLU A 52 16.31 16.97 8.36
CA GLU A 52 17.61 17.53 8.73
C GLU A 52 18.07 18.62 7.74
N GLU A 53 17.86 18.41 6.45
CA GLU A 53 18.19 19.39 5.41
C GLU A 53 17.35 20.67 5.51
N ILE A 54 16.04 20.54 5.77
CA ILE A 54 15.16 21.72 6.00
C ILE A 54 15.56 22.47 7.26
N GLN A 55 15.93 21.78 8.32
CA GLN A 55 16.35 22.41 9.57
C GLN A 55 17.67 23.17 9.45
N LYS A 56 18.58 22.70 8.61
CA LYS A 56 19.87 23.36 8.34
C LYS A 56 19.75 24.59 7.45
N ASN A 57 18.79 24.61 6.54
CA ASN A 57 18.62 25.70 5.56
C ASN A 57 17.61 26.74 6.08
N THR A 58 18.09 27.74 6.80
CA THR A 58 17.28 28.86 7.33
C THR A 58 16.77 29.84 6.26
N THR A 59 17.28 29.78 5.04
CA THR A 59 16.92 30.64 3.89
C THR A 59 16.41 29.83 2.70
N SER A 60 15.57 28.85 2.94
CA SER A 60 15.06 28.07 1.83
C SER A 60 13.98 28.83 1.06
N TYR A 61 14.31 29.20 -0.17
CA TYR A 61 13.33 29.58 -1.16
C TYR A 61 12.31 28.43 -1.29
N HIS A 62 11.03 28.76 -1.34
CA HIS A 62 9.93 27.78 -1.42
C HIS A 62 10.18 26.73 -2.51
N ILE A 63 10.67 27.18 -3.70
CA ILE A 63 11.01 26.33 -4.84
C ILE A 63 12.08 25.28 -4.50
N VAL A 64 13.12 25.66 -3.75
CA VAL A 64 14.18 24.71 -3.38
C VAL A 64 13.63 23.60 -2.47
N THR A 65 12.76 23.94 -1.52
CA THR A 65 12.13 22.97 -0.64
C THR A 65 11.23 22.01 -1.42
N GLU A 66 10.44 22.52 -2.37
CA GLU A 66 9.62 21.71 -3.26
C GLU A 66 10.45 20.77 -4.15
N GLN A 67 11.54 21.25 -4.71
CA GLN A 67 12.47 20.45 -5.51
C GLN A 67 13.16 19.36 -4.68
N ILE A 68 13.64 19.67 -3.49
CA ILE A 68 14.22 18.68 -2.58
C ILE A 68 13.19 17.61 -2.26
N PHE A 69 11.94 18.02 -1.97
CA PHE A 69 10.85 17.09 -1.70
C PHE A 69 10.56 16.20 -2.92
N GLN A 70 10.46 16.80 -4.11
CA GLN A 70 10.23 16.07 -5.35
C GLN A 70 11.35 15.07 -5.64
N ASN A 71 12.60 15.46 -5.49
CA ASN A 71 13.76 14.58 -5.75
C ASN A 71 13.79 13.39 -4.80
N ARG A 72 13.38 13.59 -3.53
CA ARG A 72 13.41 12.52 -2.52
C ARG A 72 12.21 11.59 -2.55
N PHE A 73 11.04 12.12 -2.86
CA PHE A 73 9.78 11.38 -2.76
C PHE A 73 9.11 11.11 -4.11
N GLY A 74 9.66 11.66 -5.20
CA GLY A 74 9.10 11.51 -6.55
C GLY A 74 7.72 12.17 -6.71
N THR A 75 7.37 13.12 -5.85
CA THR A 75 6.05 13.75 -5.81
C THR A 75 6.20 15.24 -5.62
N ILE A 76 5.57 16.02 -6.48
CA ILE A 76 5.48 17.49 -6.34
C ILE A 76 4.44 17.79 -5.27
N ILE A 77 4.81 18.62 -4.32
CA ILE A 77 3.94 19.09 -3.23
C ILE A 77 4.28 20.56 -2.98
N ASP A 78 3.25 21.37 -2.86
CA ASP A 78 3.38 22.80 -2.63
C ASP A 78 3.99 23.11 -1.27
N TYR A 79 4.85 24.12 -1.20
CA TYR A 79 5.55 24.53 0.01
C TYR A 79 4.63 24.71 1.24
N PRO A 80 3.44 25.33 1.15
CA PRO A 80 2.54 25.45 2.30
C PRO A 80 2.17 24.11 2.94
N VAL A 81 1.97 23.08 2.11
CA VAL A 81 1.67 21.73 2.57
C VAL A 81 2.90 21.12 3.26
N ILE A 82 4.09 21.25 2.68
CA ILE A 82 5.33 20.75 3.28
C ILE A 82 5.52 21.39 4.66
N ARG A 83 5.36 22.71 4.75
CA ARG A 83 5.45 23.47 6.00
C ARG A 83 4.44 22.99 7.04
N LEU A 84 3.19 22.72 6.64
CA LEU A 84 2.17 22.19 7.54
C LEU A 84 2.55 20.80 8.07
N LEU A 85 3.01 19.92 7.23
CA LEU A 85 3.40 18.54 7.58
C LEU A 85 4.60 18.49 8.52
N THR A 86 5.56 19.42 8.36
CA THR A 86 6.80 19.46 9.14
C THR A 86 6.67 20.16 10.47
N LYS A 87 5.69 21.08 10.65
CA LYS A 87 5.45 21.81 11.90
C LYS A 87 4.83 20.98 13.02
N THR A 88 4.27 19.84 12.71
CA THR A 88 3.54 19.01 13.69
C THR A 88 4.46 18.05 14.45
N LYS A 89 3.98 17.48 15.56
CA LYS A 89 4.77 16.64 16.48
C LYS A 89 5.36 15.38 15.82
N LEU A 90 4.83 14.89 14.68
CA LEU A 90 5.25 13.66 14.01
C LEU A 90 5.48 13.90 12.51
N PRO A 91 6.46 14.74 12.11
CA PRO A 91 6.63 15.16 10.72
C PRO A 91 6.85 13.99 9.76
N SER A 92 7.68 13.02 10.13
CA SER A 92 7.95 11.84 9.29
C SER A 92 6.69 11.04 8.97
N LYS A 93 5.86 10.80 9.97
CA LYS A 93 4.60 10.08 9.82
C LYS A 93 3.59 10.86 9.00
N ASN A 94 3.52 12.18 9.20
CA ASN A 94 2.61 13.04 8.45
C ASN A 94 2.98 13.12 6.97
N ILE A 95 4.27 13.22 6.65
CA ILE A 95 4.74 13.17 5.25
C ILE A 95 4.37 11.83 4.61
N GLN A 96 4.59 10.72 5.33
CA GLN A 96 4.26 9.40 4.82
C GLN A 96 2.74 9.25 4.58
N ASP A 97 1.92 9.63 5.55
CA ASP A 97 0.47 9.54 5.45
C ASP A 97 -0.08 10.48 4.35
N TYR A 98 0.53 11.66 4.17
CA TYR A 98 0.17 12.54 3.08
C TYR A 98 0.48 11.94 1.71
N ILE A 99 1.66 11.34 1.53
CA ILE A 99 2.04 10.72 0.25
C ILE A 99 1.08 9.58 -0.11
N PHE A 100 0.66 8.78 0.85
CA PHE A 100 -0.34 7.73 0.63
C PHE A 100 -1.74 8.31 0.39
N GLY A 101 -2.17 9.24 1.24
CA GLY A 101 -3.53 9.78 1.26
C GLY A 101 -3.80 10.93 0.31
N LYS A 102 -2.81 11.45 -0.44
CA LYS A 102 -2.94 12.66 -1.28
C LYS A 102 -4.06 12.61 -2.31
N SER A 103 -4.47 11.43 -2.75
CA SER A 103 -5.59 11.26 -3.67
C SER A 103 -6.93 11.73 -3.08
N TYR A 104 -7.06 11.69 -1.77
CA TYR A 104 -8.26 12.07 -1.01
C TYR A 104 -8.14 13.44 -0.32
N LEU A 105 -6.97 14.06 -0.35
CA LEU A 105 -6.65 15.30 0.36
C LEU A 105 -6.45 16.46 -0.60
N LYS A 106 -6.82 17.66 -0.14
CA LYS A 106 -6.49 18.93 -0.78
C LYS A 106 -6.06 19.94 0.28
N TYR A 107 -5.19 20.87 -0.10
CA TYR A 107 -4.85 22.00 0.73
C TYR A 107 -5.90 23.10 0.56
N ASN A 108 -6.35 23.63 1.68
CA ASN A 108 -7.27 24.78 1.73
C ASN A 108 -6.46 26.01 2.12
N GLU A 109 -6.23 26.90 1.17
CA GLU A 109 -5.45 28.12 1.37
C GLU A 109 -6.09 29.07 2.37
N GLN A 110 -7.43 29.19 2.36
CA GLN A 110 -8.14 30.11 3.26
C GLN A 110 -8.02 29.68 4.71
N LYS A 111 -8.08 28.39 4.98
CA LYS A 111 -7.97 27.83 6.33
C LYS A 111 -6.54 27.42 6.72
N GLN A 112 -5.59 27.45 5.78
CA GLN A 112 -4.23 26.98 5.93
C GLN A 112 -4.14 25.54 6.50
N GLN A 113 -5.06 24.67 6.10
CA GLN A 113 -5.17 23.31 6.59
C GLN A 113 -5.44 22.32 5.46
N LEU A 114 -5.27 21.03 5.75
CA LEU A 114 -5.67 19.95 4.83
C LEU A 114 -7.14 19.64 5.06
N ASP A 115 -7.89 19.62 3.96
CA ASP A 115 -9.29 19.19 3.92
C ASP A 115 -9.43 17.97 2.99
N TYR A 116 -10.55 17.26 3.10
CA TYR A 116 -10.90 16.24 2.10
C TYR A 116 -11.27 16.89 0.76
N LYS A 117 -10.96 16.23 -0.35
CA LYS A 117 -11.43 16.67 -1.66
C LYS A 117 -12.96 16.71 -1.68
N ASN A 118 -13.54 17.72 -2.35
CA ASN A 118 -14.98 18.05 -2.34
C ASN A 118 -15.93 16.87 -2.64
N LYS A 119 -15.42 15.80 -3.26
CA LYS A 119 -16.20 14.59 -3.55
C LYS A 119 -16.32 13.64 -2.35
N PHE A 120 -15.55 13.85 -1.28
CA PHE A 120 -15.45 12.88 -0.18
C PHE A 120 -15.65 13.57 1.17
N GLY A 121 -16.77 13.27 1.83
CA GLY A 121 -16.95 13.60 3.25
C GLY A 121 -16.30 12.55 4.15
N LEU A 122 -16.00 12.91 5.41
CA LEU A 122 -15.45 11.98 6.40
C LEU A 122 -16.28 10.70 6.52
N THR A 123 -17.62 10.83 6.52
CA THR A 123 -18.54 9.69 6.63
C THR A 123 -18.42 8.77 5.41
N GLN A 124 -18.35 9.33 4.21
CA GLN A 124 -18.18 8.56 2.97
C GLN A 124 -16.84 7.81 2.96
N LEU A 125 -15.75 8.45 3.38
CA LEU A 125 -14.45 7.80 3.47
C LEU A 125 -14.44 6.65 4.49
N LYS A 126 -15.12 6.80 5.63
CA LYS A 126 -15.29 5.71 6.58
C LYS A 126 -16.05 4.52 5.99
N ILE A 127 -17.10 4.79 5.21
CA ILE A 127 -17.86 3.74 4.53
C ILE A 127 -16.99 3.05 3.48
N TYR A 128 -16.30 3.81 2.62
CA TYR A 128 -15.37 3.24 1.63
C TYR A 128 -14.26 2.42 2.27
N LYS A 129 -13.71 2.87 3.40
CA LYS A 129 -12.73 2.10 4.16
C LYS A 129 -13.25 0.71 4.54
N ILE A 130 -14.50 0.62 5.03
CA ILE A 130 -15.12 -0.65 5.40
C ILE A 130 -15.37 -1.52 4.15
N ILE A 131 -15.87 -0.91 3.07
CA ILE A 131 -16.12 -1.60 1.80
C ILE A 131 -14.83 -2.20 1.24
N TYR A 132 -13.74 -1.43 1.14
CA TYR A 132 -12.47 -1.95 0.62
C TYR A 132 -11.86 -3.03 1.52
N MET A 133 -11.99 -2.90 2.82
CA MET A 133 -11.58 -3.95 3.76
C MET A 133 -12.39 -5.24 3.53
N PHE A 134 -13.71 -5.13 3.35
CA PHE A 134 -14.57 -6.28 3.05
C PHE A 134 -14.21 -6.94 1.72
N ILE A 135 -14.05 -6.16 0.65
CA ILE A 135 -13.64 -6.66 -0.68
C ILE A 135 -12.28 -7.38 -0.57
N TYR A 136 -11.32 -6.81 0.17
CA TYR A 136 -10.04 -7.45 0.41
C TYR A 136 -10.19 -8.83 1.05
N TYR A 137 -10.97 -8.96 2.12
CA TYR A 137 -11.16 -10.25 2.77
C TYR A 137 -11.87 -11.26 1.88
N VAL A 138 -12.92 -10.85 1.18
CA VAL A 138 -13.67 -11.75 0.29
C VAL A 138 -12.77 -12.24 -0.86
N THR A 139 -12.04 -11.34 -1.53
CA THR A 139 -11.19 -11.71 -2.66
C THR A 139 -9.97 -12.53 -2.24
N ALA A 140 -9.35 -12.18 -1.09
CA ALA A 140 -8.21 -12.92 -0.56
C ALA A 140 -8.62 -14.34 -0.11
N MET A 141 -9.74 -14.46 0.62
CA MET A 141 -10.27 -15.78 1.06
C MET A 141 -10.69 -16.62 -0.13
N SER A 142 -11.40 -16.05 -1.11
CA SER A 142 -11.80 -16.77 -2.32
C SER A 142 -10.58 -17.27 -3.10
N GLY A 143 -9.56 -16.44 -3.27
CA GLY A 143 -8.30 -16.83 -3.91
C GLY A 143 -7.58 -17.95 -3.16
N LEU A 144 -7.54 -17.88 -1.82
CA LEU A 144 -6.94 -18.91 -0.98
C LEU A 144 -7.71 -20.22 -1.07
N LEU A 145 -9.05 -20.19 -0.99
CA LEU A 145 -9.89 -21.39 -1.12
C LEU A 145 -9.71 -22.06 -2.50
N MET A 146 -9.64 -21.28 -3.57
CA MET A 146 -9.35 -21.82 -4.90
C MET A 146 -7.97 -22.52 -4.92
N ILE A 147 -6.94 -21.94 -4.32
CA ILE A 147 -5.62 -22.58 -4.25
C ILE A 147 -5.68 -23.92 -3.51
N ILE A 148 -6.38 -23.96 -2.37
CA ILE A 148 -6.52 -25.18 -1.57
C ILE A 148 -7.34 -26.26 -2.31
N GLN A 149 -8.37 -25.87 -3.03
CA GLN A 149 -9.26 -26.80 -3.76
C GLN A 149 -8.69 -27.23 -5.12
N MET A 150 -7.58 -26.65 -5.58
CA MET A 150 -6.99 -26.93 -6.88
C MET A 150 -6.77 -28.43 -7.15
N PRO A 151 -6.31 -29.27 -6.20
CA PRO A 151 -6.14 -30.70 -6.42
C PRO A 151 -7.44 -31.46 -6.63
N ALA A 152 -8.55 -30.98 -6.09
CA ALA A 152 -9.87 -31.65 -6.15
C ALA A 152 -10.65 -31.31 -7.44
N TYR A 153 -10.22 -30.29 -8.18
CA TYR A 153 -10.90 -29.89 -9.41
C TYR A 153 -10.40 -30.73 -10.59
N PRO A 154 -11.29 -31.45 -11.31
CA PRO A 154 -10.94 -32.11 -12.56
C PRO A 154 -10.69 -31.03 -13.62
N LEU A 155 -9.45 -30.55 -13.69
CA LEU A 155 -9.01 -29.59 -14.70
C LEU A 155 -8.90 -30.34 -16.04
N ASN A 156 -10.03 -30.51 -16.74
CA ASN A 156 -10.10 -31.19 -18.01
C ASN A 156 -9.38 -30.34 -19.09
N GLY A 157 -8.10 -30.62 -19.30
CA GLY A 157 -7.27 -30.02 -20.33
C GLY A 157 -6.59 -28.71 -19.98
N HIS A 158 -5.67 -28.29 -20.86
CA HIS A 158 -4.86 -27.08 -20.67
C HIS A 158 -5.69 -25.78 -20.55
N ILE A 159 -6.85 -25.72 -21.20
CA ILE A 159 -7.73 -24.55 -21.18
C ILE A 159 -8.34 -24.36 -19.79
N GLY A 160 -8.87 -25.42 -19.18
CA GLY A 160 -9.46 -25.35 -17.84
C GLY A 160 -8.46 -24.90 -16.78
N PHE A 161 -7.24 -25.44 -16.86
CA PHE A 161 -6.15 -25.03 -15.97
C PHE A 161 -5.78 -23.56 -16.14
N SER A 162 -5.66 -23.08 -17.37
CA SER A 162 -5.29 -21.68 -17.66
C SER A 162 -6.33 -20.70 -17.14
N VAL A 163 -7.62 -20.99 -17.33
CA VAL A 163 -8.74 -20.17 -16.82
C VAL A 163 -8.72 -20.13 -15.31
N TYR A 164 -8.50 -21.27 -14.66
CA TYR A 164 -8.43 -21.36 -13.21
C TYR A 164 -7.29 -20.52 -12.63
N LEU A 165 -6.10 -20.62 -13.21
CA LEU A 165 -4.93 -19.88 -12.80
C LEU A 165 -5.09 -18.38 -13.03
N PHE A 166 -5.71 -17.98 -14.15
CA PHE A 166 -6.04 -16.59 -14.43
C PHE A 166 -7.03 -16.02 -13.39
N THR A 167 -8.04 -16.81 -12.99
CA THR A 167 -9.02 -16.39 -11.97
C THR A 167 -8.36 -16.15 -10.62
N ILE A 168 -7.47 -17.06 -10.19
CA ILE A 168 -6.69 -16.85 -8.94
C ILE A 168 -5.85 -15.57 -9.03
N LEU A 169 -5.15 -15.36 -10.14
CA LEU A 169 -4.34 -14.16 -10.35
C LEU A 169 -5.19 -12.89 -10.27
N ALA A 170 -6.36 -12.89 -10.93
CA ALA A 170 -7.29 -11.77 -10.90
C ALA A 170 -7.79 -11.46 -9.48
N LEU A 171 -8.12 -12.49 -8.69
CA LEU A 171 -8.53 -12.32 -7.29
C LEU A 171 -7.40 -11.74 -6.43
N LEU A 172 -6.15 -12.17 -6.62
CA LEU A 172 -5.00 -11.63 -5.92
C LEU A 172 -4.73 -10.16 -6.28
N VAL A 173 -4.87 -9.80 -7.55
CA VAL A 173 -4.75 -8.40 -8.00
C VAL A 173 -5.84 -7.54 -7.39
N LEU A 174 -7.09 -8.00 -7.38
CA LEU A 174 -8.21 -7.29 -6.75
C LEU A 174 -8.01 -7.13 -5.24
N ALA A 175 -7.51 -8.15 -4.55
CA ALA A 175 -7.17 -8.06 -3.13
C ALA A 175 -6.07 -7.01 -2.89
N TYR A 176 -5.03 -7.00 -3.73
CA TYR A 176 -3.95 -6.01 -3.64
C TYR A 176 -4.47 -4.58 -3.85
N MET A 177 -5.27 -4.35 -4.89
CA MET A 177 -5.86 -3.03 -5.16
C MET A 177 -6.75 -2.56 -4.01
N SER A 178 -7.53 -3.47 -3.43
CA SER A 178 -8.43 -3.15 -2.32
C SER A 178 -7.67 -2.77 -1.05
N ILE A 179 -6.60 -3.48 -0.71
CA ILE A 179 -5.77 -3.12 0.45
C ILE A 179 -5.01 -1.81 0.23
N GLU A 180 -4.57 -1.53 -0.99
CA GLU A 180 -3.93 -0.27 -1.34
C GLU A 180 -4.89 0.92 -1.12
N GLU A 181 -6.13 0.83 -1.62
CA GLU A 181 -7.15 1.87 -1.41
C GLU A 181 -7.54 2.02 0.06
N TYR A 182 -7.67 0.92 0.80
CA TYR A 182 -7.87 0.96 2.25
C TYR A 182 -6.76 1.73 2.97
N VAL A 183 -5.50 1.50 2.61
CA VAL A 183 -4.35 2.20 3.21
C VAL A 183 -4.39 3.69 2.88
N LYS A 184 -4.67 4.07 1.62
CA LYS A 184 -4.79 5.47 1.19
C LYS A 184 -5.86 6.22 1.98
N ILE A 185 -7.04 5.63 2.13
CA ILE A 185 -8.15 6.21 2.90
C ILE A 185 -7.79 6.33 4.38
N THR A 186 -7.22 5.29 4.97
CA THR A 186 -6.83 5.29 6.38
C THR A 186 -5.79 6.36 6.66
N SER A 187 -4.75 6.45 5.83
CA SER A 187 -3.71 7.47 5.96
C SER A 187 -4.26 8.89 5.85
N SER A 188 -5.24 9.12 4.95
CA SER A 188 -5.87 10.45 4.82
C SER A 188 -6.68 10.82 6.06
N ILE A 189 -7.45 9.89 6.63
CA ILE A 189 -8.26 10.12 7.83
C ILE A 189 -7.36 10.38 9.05
N ASP A 190 -6.35 9.55 9.24
CA ASP A 190 -5.45 9.64 10.37
C ASP A 190 -4.59 10.92 10.33
N LEU A 191 -4.20 11.36 9.14
CA LEU A 191 -3.47 12.60 8.95
C LEU A 191 -4.31 13.81 9.35
N ILE A 192 -5.53 13.96 8.81
CA ILE A 192 -6.41 15.09 9.15
C ILE A 192 -6.72 15.11 10.64
N LYS A 193 -6.99 13.95 11.25
CA LYS A 193 -7.24 13.87 12.69
C LYS A 193 -6.04 14.36 13.51
N ARG A 194 -4.82 14.02 13.10
CA ARG A 194 -3.59 14.42 13.80
C ARG A 194 -3.28 15.90 13.65
N ILE A 195 -3.43 16.44 12.45
CA ILE A 195 -3.19 17.87 12.19
C ILE A 195 -4.27 18.71 12.90
N GLY A 196 -5.55 18.31 12.81
CA GLY A 196 -6.64 19.02 13.45
C GLY A 196 -6.62 18.97 15.00
N SER A 197 -5.94 17.98 15.58
CA SER A 197 -5.74 17.93 17.05
C SER A 197 -4.49 18.71 17.54
N ALA A 198 -3.68 19.20 16.62
CA ALA A 198 -2.44 19.93 16.92
C ALA A 198 -2.56 21.45 16.70
N LEU A 199 -3.67 21.91 16.12
CA LEU A 199 -4.09 23.30 15.97
C LEU A 199 -5.10 23.66 17.06
#